data_29090f91c91b4cc70d80cf65835efff8
#
_entry.id   29090f91c91b4cc70d80cf65835efff8
#
_cell.length_a   1.000
_cell.length_b   1.000
_cell.length_c   1.000
_cell.angle_alpha   90.00
_cell.angle_beta   90.00
_cell.angle_gamma   90.00
#
_symmetry.space_group_name_H-M   'P 1'
#
loop_
_entity.id
_entity.type
_entity.pdbx_description
1 polymer ?
#
loop_
_entity_poly.entity_id
_entity_poly.type
_entity_poly.pdbx_seq_one_letter_code
_entity_poly.pdbx_strand_id
1 'polypeptide(L)'
;MQKITKDSKCIIFDWDGTLVSCEQLVHASYVLTFLKMGNDKAFTWSEADTHAQNGKSRQTIFSDTTIWGTNTKEAEEIFYQVYPRLQQNDSVLFQLYQDVTGKQLQPLMVYEGAKEFLHYLKIQKPNRPIVLLGAKNEELLRKEVFEAGLIQYFNRIIGNTVHADANKPSPKAFDRAVVNYHISDKSSVCYIGDNPQKDMAFAQSWGATGFILTPEKLREIAQFLPQQVSHKTIPFVACLSTPHING
;
A
#
# COMPACT_ATOMS: atom_id res chain seq x y z
N MET A 1 1.43 -1.47 21.08
CA MET A 1 0.41 -1.20 20.07
C MET A 1 -0.91 -0.70 20.66
N GLN A 2 -1.59 -1.40 21.58
CA GLN A 2 -2.86 -0.97 22.16
C GLN A 2 -2.84 0.47 22.72
N LYS A 3 -1.75 0.91 23.37
CA LYS A 3 -1.64 2.25 23.94
C LYS A 3 -1.59 3.34 22.84
N ILE A 4 -0.82 3.14 21.79
CA ILE A 4 -0.66 4.12 20.70
C ILE A 4 -1.97 4.31 19.94
N THR A 5 -2.63 3.22 19.54
CA THR A 5 -3.90 3.30 18.81
C THR A 5 -5.07 3.76 19.69
N LYS A 6 -5.01 3.50 21.02
CA LYS A 6 -6.07 3.92 21.94
C LYS A 6 -6.12 5.43 22.13
N ASP A 7 -4.98 6.11 22.17
CA ASP A 7 -4.89 7.54 22.47
C ASP A 7 -4.94 8.42 21.21
N SER A 8 -4.72 7.83 20.02
CA SER A 8 -4.72 8.57 18.77
C SER A 8 -6.09 9.18 18.42
N LYS A 9 -6.08 10.43 17.94
CA LYS A 9 -7.26 11.15 17.43
C LYS A 9 -7.58 10.78 15.99
N CYS A 10 -6.59 10.37 15.20
CA CYS A 10 -6.72 9.91 13.82
C CYS A 10 -5.72 8.78 13.58
N ILE A 11 -6.10 7.78 12.80
CA ILE A 11 -5.18 6.74 12.32
C ILE A 11 -5.10 6.83 10.81
N ILE A 12 -3.88 6.86 10.29
CA ILE A 12 -3.60 6.87 8.86
C ILE A 12 -2.83 5.61 8.53
N PHE A 13 -3.32 4.84 7.54
CA PHE A 13 -2.66 3.66 7.03
C PHE A 13 -1.98 3.91 5.69
N ASP A 14 -0.84 3.30 5.49
CA ASP A 14 -0.34 2.98 4.16
C ASP A 14 -1.13 1.80 3.58
N TRP A 15 -0.98 1.55 2.28
CA TRP A 15 -1.69 0.50 1.56
C TRP A 15 -0.77 -0.69 1.23
N ASP A 16 0.15 -0.46 0.28
CA ASP A 16 1.02 -1.49 -0.25
C ASP A 16 2.06 -1.93 0.78
N GLY A 17 2.17 -3.22 1.03
CA GLY A 17 3.06 -3.78 2.06
C GLY A 17 2.48 -3.74 3.48
N THR A 18 1.47 -2.88 3.72
CA THR A 18 0.87 -2.67 5.05
C THR A 18 -0.43 -3.43 5.25
N LEU A 19 -1.39 -3.28 4.35
CA LEU A 19 -2.70 -3.97 4.41
C LEU A 19 -2.87 -4.99 3.28
N VAL A 20 -2.13 -4.82 2.18
CA VAL A 20 -2.14 -5.70 1.01
C VAL A 20 -0.73 -5.99 0.54
N SER A 21 -0.55 -7.17 -0.04
CA SER A 21 0.68 -7.53 -0.74
C SER A 21 0.64 -7.04 -2.18
N CYS A 22 1.72 -6.42 -2.62
CA CYS A 22 2.00 -6.13 -4.03
C CYS A 22 3.16 -6.97 -4.58
N GLU A 23 3.64 -7.95 -3.82
CA GLU A 23 4.84 -8.74 -4.16
C GLU A 23 4.72 -9.43 -5.52
N GLN A 24 3.55 -9.98 -5.82
CA GLN A 24 3.35 -10.64 -7.13
C GLN A 24 3.41 -9.66 -8.30
N LEU A 25 2.91 -8.43 -8.14
CA LEU A 25 3.04 -7.39 -9.17
C LEU A 25 4.50 -6.98 -9.38
N VAL A 26 5.24 -6.83 -8.29
CA VAL A 26 6.67 -6.52 -8.34
C VAL A 26 7.45 -7.64 -9.01
N HIS A 27 7.19 -8.89 -8.62
CA HIS A 27 7.79 -10.08 -9.24
C HIS A 27 7.48 -10.14 -10.74
N ALA A 28 6.20 -10.02 -11.12
CA ALA A 28 5.80 -10.02 -12.51
C ALA A 28 6.47 -8.91 -13.32
N SER A 29 6.64 -7.74 -12.72
CA SER A 29 7.33 -6.62 -13.38
C SER A 29 8.78 -6.94 -13.67
N TYR A 30 9.50 -7.58 -12.76
CA TYR A 30 10.87 -8.04 -13.03
C TYR A 30 10.93 -9.12 -14.11
N VAL A 31 10.07 -10.14 -14.03
CA VAL A 31 10.00 -11.20 -15.06
C VAL A 31 9.75 -10.62 -16.45
N LEU A 32 8.78 -9.73 -16.57
CA LEU A 32 8.45 -9.09 -17.84
C LEU A 32 9.53 -8.10 -18.32
N THR A 33 10.25 -7.47 -17.40
CA THR A 33 11.42 -6.64 -17.73
C THR A 33 12.53 -7.51 -18.36
N PHE A 34 12.89 -8.62 -17.75
CA PHE A 34 13.86 -9.56 -18.30
C PHE A 34 13.45 -10.07 -19.67
N LEU A 35 12.17 -10.45 -19.83
CA LEU A 35 11.64 -10.93 -21.09
C LEU A 35 11.76 -9.86 -22.20
N LYS A 36 11.40 -8.62 -21.91
CA LYS A 36 11.50 -7.51 -22.87
C LYS A 36 12.94 -7.15 -23.25
N MET A 37 13.89 -7.40 -22.36
CA MET A 37 15.32 -7.25 -22.65
C MET A 37 15.89 -8.42 -23.47
N GLY A 38 15.06 -9.37 -23.88
CA GLY A 38 15.52 -10.58 -24.61
C GLY A 38 16.39 -11.50 -23.75
N ASN A 39 16.21 -11.48 -22.43
CA ASN A 39 17.03 -12.20 -21.49
C ASN A 39 16.30 -13.43 -20.95
N ASP A 40 16.87 -14.63 -21.14
CA ASP A 40 16.31 -15.90 -20.66
C ASP A 40 16.24 -15.99 -19.13
N LYS A 41 16.89 -15.08 -18.40
CA LYS A 41 16.79 -14.97 -16.94
C LYS A 41 15.37 -14.69 -16.45
N ALA A 42 14.44 -14.28 -17.32
CA ALA A 42 13.02 -14.19 -16.98
C ALA A 42 12.47 -15.45 -16.30
N PHE A 43 12.98 -16.62 -16.71
CA PHE A 43 12.58 -17.92 -16.16
C PHE A 43 13.31 -18.32 -14.87
N THR A 44 14.40 -17.66 -14.56
CA THR A 44 15.23 -17.96 -13.37
C THR A 44 14.97 -17.01 -12.22
N TRP A 45 14.31 -15.86 -12.47
CA TRP A 45 13.94 -14.92 -11.41
C TRP A 45 12.78 -15.49 -10.60
N SER A 46 13.07 -15.91 -9.39
CA SER A 46 12.08 -16.52 -8.49
C SER A 46 11.36 -15.46 -7.63
N GLU A 47 10.23 -15.86 -7.03
CA GLU A 47 9.56 -15.05 -6.01
C GLU A 47 10.47 -14.82 -4.79
N ALA A 48 11.33 -15.82 -4.47
CA ALA A 48 12.33 -15.70 -3.41
C ALA A 48 13.35 -14.60 -3.71
N ASP A 49 13.80 -14.46 -4.97
CA ASP A 49 14.70 -13.37 -5.37
C ASP A 49 14.01 -12.01 -5.21
N THR A 50 12.72 -11.92 -5.57
CA THR A 50 11.91 -10.71 -5.37
C THR A 50 11.78 -10.38 -3.89
N HIS A 51 11.50 -11.38 -3.05
CA HIS A 51 11.41 -11.22 -1.61
C HIS A 51 12.75 -10.79 -1.00
N ALA A 52 13.86 -11.36 -1.44
CA ALA A 52 15.20 -10.98 -0.99
C ALA A 52 15.56 -9.53 -1.37
N GLN A 53 14.98 -8.99 -2.46
CA GLN A 53 15.13 -7.59 -2.87
C GLN A 53 14.14 -6.63 -2.17
N ASN A 54 13.10 -7.17 -1.52
CA ASN A 54 12.16 -6.36 -0.76
C ASN A 54 12.88 -5.59 0.35
N GLY A 55 12.60 -4.30 0.46
CA GLY A 55 13.28 -3.39 1.38
C GLY A 55 14.51 -2.68 0.79
N LYS A 56 15.09 -3.15 -0.30
CA LYS A 56 16.10 -2.40 -1.04
C LYS A 56 15.44 -1.27 -1.85
N SER A 57 16.15 -0.16 -2.03
CA SER A 57 15.66 0.86 -2.95
C SER A 57 15.68 0.30 -4.39
N ARG A 58 14.72 0.72 -5.23
CA ARG A 58 14.72 0.33 -6.65
C ARG A 58 16.02 0.74 -7.34
N GLN A 59 16.57 1.89 -6.97
CA GLN A 59 17.86 2.34 -7.47
C GLN A 59 18.99 1.35 -7.15
N THR A 60 19.00 0.79 -5.93
CA THR A 60 19.97 -0.25 -5.54
C THR A 60 19.80 -1.52 -6.39
N ILE A 61 18.55 -1.93 -6.65
CA ILE A 61 18.26 -3.12 -7.46
C ILE A 61 18.70 -2.89 -8.90
N PHE A 62 18.36 -1.75 -9.50
CA PHE A 62 18.71 -1.45 -10.88
C PHE A 62 20.18 -1.08 -11.10
N SER A 63 20.92 -0.71 -10.05
CA SER A 63 22.39 -0.56 -10.13
C SER A 63 23.17 -1.88 -10.00
N ASP A 64 22.49 -2.98 -9.66
CA ASP A 64 23.13 -4.28 -9.48
C ASP A 64 23.42 -4.95 -10.82
N THR A 65 24.68 -4.86 -11.27
CA THR A 65 25.14 -5.46 -12.51
C THR A 65 25.14 -6.98 -12.51
N THR A 66 25.04 -7.63 -11.34
CA THR A 66 24.92 -9.10 -11.27
C THR A 66 23.53 -9.55 -11.71
N ILE A 67 22.53 -8.68 -11.58
CA ILE A 67 21.15 -8.92 -12.00
C ILE A 67 20.99 -8.54 -13.49
N TRP A 68 21.39 -7.32 -13.87
CA TRP A 68 21.04 -6.70 -15.16
C TRP A 68 22.20 -6.65 -16.18
N GLY A 69 23.41 -7.09 -15.81
CA GLY A 69 24.59 -6.90 -16.64
C GLY A 69 24.92 -5.41 -16.80
N THR A 70 25.25 -4.99 -18.01
CA THR A 70 25.55 -3.59 -18.35
C THR A 70 24.29 -2.75 -18.63
N ASN A 71 23.12 -3.38 -18.77
CA ASN A 71 21.87 -2.75 -19.23
C ASN A 71 20.98 -2.28 -18.07
N THR A 72 21.57 -1.85 -16.98
CA THR A 72 20.88 -1.45 -15.75
C THR A 72 19.85 -0.33 -15.96
N LYS A 73 20.20 0.68 -16.75
CA LYS A 73 19.33 1.81 -17.06
C LYS A 73 18.13 1.41 -17.93
N GLU A 74 18.37 0.59 -18.95
CA GLU A 74 17.31 0.06 -19.79
C GLU A 74 16.33 -0.81 -18.99
N ALA A 75 16.84 -1.65 -18.09
CA ALA A 75 16.02 -2.46 -17.20
C ALA A 75 15.11 -1.59 -16.31
N GLU A 76 15.64 -0.51 -15.75
CA GLU A 76 14.88 0.44 -14.95
C GLU A 76 13.78 1.11 -15.77
N GLU A 77 14.08 1.58 -16.97
CA GLU A 77 13.11 2.21 -17.88
C GLU A 77 11.97 1.25 -18.25
N ILE A 78 12.30 0.00 -18.60
CA ILE A 78 11.30 -1.02 -18.92
C ILE A 78 10.43 -1.36 -17.70
N PHE A 79 11.01 -1.51 -16.52
CA PHE A 79 10.27 -1.78 -15.29
C PHE A 79 9.23 -0.68 -15.02
N TYR A 80 9.62 0.58 -15.13
CA TYR A 80 8.69 1.71 -14.91
C TYR A 80 7.64 1.87 -16.01
N GLN A 81 7.78 1.20 -17.15
CA GLN A 81 6.72 1.07 -18.15
C GLN A 81 5.75 -0.09 -17.83
N VAL A 82 6.29 -1.20 -17.32
CA VAL A 82 5.53 -2.44 -17.06
C VAL A 82 4.73 -2.36 -15.77
N TYR A 83 5.36 -1.95 -14.67
CA TYR A 83 4.75 -1.99 -13.34
C TYR A 83 3.44 -1.21 -13.23
N PRO A 84 3.31 0.04 -13.72
CA PRO A 84 2.05 0.77 -13.68
C PRO A 84 0.94 0.12 -14.50
N ARG A 85 1.28 -0.52 -15.62
CA ARG A 85 0.31 -1.23 -16.45
C ARG A 85 -0.23 -2.47 -15.75
N LEU A 86 0.63 -3.22 -15.06
CA LEU A 86 0.20 -4.35 -14.23
C LEU A 86 -0.72 -3.89 -13.09
N GLN A 87 -0.41 -2.76 -12.45
CA GLN A 87 -1.28 -2.17 -11.43
C GLN A 87 -2.67 -1.81 -11.98
N GLN A 88 -2.77 -1.45 -13.26
CA GLN A 88 -4.02 -1.15 -13.96
C GLN A 88 -4.72 -2.39 -14.52
N ASN A 89 -4.28 -3.60 -14.15
CA ASN A 89 -4.82 -4.87 -14.62
C ASN A 89 -4.75 -5.04 -16.15
N ASP A 90 -3.61 -4.67 -16.76
CA ASP A 90 -3.37 -4.85 -18.19
C ASP A 90 -3.39 -6.35 -18.56
N SER A 91 -4.48 -6.76 -19.22
CA SER A 91 -4.73 -8.17 -19.55
C SER A 91 -3.66 -8.78 -20.48
N VAL A 92 -3.05 -7.96 -21.33
CA VAL A 92 -1.97 -8.43 -22.24
C VAL A 92 -0.73 -8.78 -21.42
N LEU A 93 -0.36 -7.95 -20.44
CA LEU A 93 0.78 -8.24 -19.58
C LEU A 93 0.49 -9.40 -18.62
N PHE A 94 -0.75 -9.54 -18.14
CA PHE A 94 -1.16 -10.68 -17.31
C PHE A 94 -1.07 -11.98 -18.08
N GLN A 95 -1.58 -12.00 -19.31
CA GLN A 95 -1.49 -13.18 -20.17
C GLN A 95 -0.03 -13.51 -20.49
N LEU A 96 0.77 -12.52 -20.85
CA LEU A 96 2.20 -12.71 -21.12
C LEU A 96 2.96 -13.29 -19.92
N TYR A 97 2.67 -12.79 -18.71
CA TYR A 97 3.26 -13.36 -17.49
C TYR A 97 2.84 -14.82 -17.29
N GLN A 98 1.57 -15.14 -17.50
CA GLN A 98 1.07 -16.51 -17.39
C GLN A 98 1.69 -17.44 -18.44
N ASP A 99 1.82 -16.98 -19.68
CA ASP A 99 2.41 -17.76 -20.78
C ASP A 99 3.88 -18.11 -20.49
N VAL A 100 4.62 -17.17 -19.90
CA VAL A 100 6.05 -17.33 -19.59
C VAL A 100 6.28 -18.17 -18.34
N THR A 101 5.47 -18.01 -17.31
CA THR A 101 5.71 -18.61 -15.99
C THR A 101 4.81 -19.81 -15.68
N GLY A 102 3.72 -20.00 -16.42
CA GLY A 102 2.66 -20.96 -16.11
C GLY A 102 1.82 -20.57 -14.88
N LYS A 103 2.05 -19.39 -14.30
CA LYS A 103 1.39 -18.93 -13.07
C LYS A 103 0.35 -17.86 -13.37
N GLN A 104 -0.81 -17.94 -12.70
CA GLN A 104 -1.80 -16.87 -12.73
C GLN A 104 -1.36 -15.74 -11.79
N LEU A 105 -1.37 -14.52 -12.28
CA LEU A 105 -1.06 -13.34 -11.48
C LEU A 105 -2.26 -12.93 -10.64
N GLN A 106 -2.05 -12.78 -9.34
CA GLN A 106 -3.02 -12.20 -8.40
C GLN A 106 -2.55 -10.79 -8.03
N PRO A 107 -3.17 -9.74 -8.60
CA PRO A 107 -2.64 -8.38 -8.47
C PRO A 107 -2.81 -7.78 -7.08
N LEU A 108 -3.78 -8.28 -6.31
CA LEU A 108 -4.11 -7.75 -5.00
C LEU A 108 -4.39 -8.90 -4.02
N MET A 109 -3.64 -8.93 -2.94
CA MET A 109 -3.81 -9.91 -1.88
C MET A 109 -3.88 -9.21 -0.52
N VAL A 110 -5.05 -9.22 0.12
CA VAL A 110 -5.23 -8.67 1.47
C VAL A 110 -4.50 -9.54 2.48
N TYR A 111 -3.68 -8.95 3.34
CA TYR A 111 -3.02 -9.70 4.39
C TYR A 111 -4.00 -10.24 5.41
N GLU A 112 -3.74 -11.47 5.85
CA GLU A 112 -4.48 -12.11 6.94
C GLU A 112 -4.44 -11.22 8.20
N GLY A 113 -5.59 -10.98 8.81
CA GLY A 113 -5.73 -10.12 9.98
C GLY A 113 -5.95 -8.63 9.66
N ALA A 114 -5.77 -8.17 8.43
CA ALA A 114 -5.96 -6.76 8.08
C ALA A 114 -7.40 -6.30 8.27
N LYS A 115 -8.36 -7.10 7.83
CA LYS A 115 -9.79 -6.80 7.96
C LYS A 115 -10.22 -6.80 9.43
N GLU A 116 -9.80 -7.80 10.18
CA GLU A 116 -10.08 -7.97 11.61
C GLU A 116 -9.50 -6.78 12.39
N PHE A 117 -8.29 -6.36 12.08
CA PHE A 117 -7.65 -5.23 12.74
C PHE A 117 -8.37 -3.92 12.46
N LEU A 118 -8.73 -3.63 11.20
CA LEU A 118 -9.51 -2.44 10.84
C LEU A 118 -10.88 -2.44 11.55
N HIS A 119 -11.55 -3.59 11.57
CA HIS A 119 -12.82 -3.76 12.27
C HIS A 119 -12.68 -3.48 13.77
N TYR A 120 -11.68 -4.05 14.42
CA TYR A 120 -11.36 -3.78 15.81
C TYR A 120 -11.18 -2.30 16.10
N LEU A 121 -10.40 -1.59 15.27
CA LEU A 121 -10.15 -0.16 15.43
C LEU A 121 -11.44 0.68 15.35
N LYS A 122 -12.37 0.30 14.47
CA LYS A 122 -13.68 0.95 14.33
C LYS A 122 -14.56 0.71 15.55
N ILE A 123 -14.57 -0.49 16.12
CA ILE A 123 -15.37 -0.80 17.31
C ILE A 123 -14.81 -0.10 18.53
N GLN A 124 -13.48 -0.04 18.68
CA GLN A 124 -12.84 0.61 19.83
C GLN A 124 -13.16 2.11 19.93
N LYS A 125 -13.17 2.82 18.81
CA LYS A 125 -13.51 4.24 18.74
C LYS A 125 -14.27 4.52 17.43
N PRO A 126 -15.60 4.37 17.41
CA PRO A 126 -16.40 4.47 16.17
C PRO A 126 -16.25 5.83 15.45
N ASN A 127 -16.09 6.91 16.22
CA ASN A 127 -15.98 8.27 15.68
C ASN A 127 -14.54 8.68 15.33
N ARG A 128 -13.53 7.83 15.60
CA ARG A 128 -12.14 8.14 15.26
C ARG A 128 -11.94 7.93 13.76
N PRO A 129 -11.45 8.96 13.04
CA PRO A 129 -11.14 8.82 11.64
C PRO A 129 -10.06 7.76 11.40
N ILE A 130 -10.32 6.90 10.42
CA ILE A 130 -9.33 6.01 9.82
C ILE A 130 -9.20 6.45 8.36
N VAL A 131 -7.98 6.82 7.97
CA VAL A 131 -7.67 7.34 6.64
C VAL A 131 -6.69 6.40 5.95
N LEU A 132 -6.86 6.17 4.67
CA LEU A 132 -5.87 5.52 3.83
C LEU A 132 -5.10 6.58 3.05
N LEU A 133 -3.77 6.51 3.09
CA LEU A 133 -2.85 7.41 2.41
C LEU A 133 -1.83 6.61 1.62
N GLY A 134 -2.14 6.30 0.36
CA GLY A 134 -1.31 5.49 -0.52
C GLY A 134 -0.47 6.34 -1.49
N ALA A 135 0.53 5.70 -2.11
CA ALA A 135 1.40 6.31 -3.12
C ALA A 135 0.92 6.06 -4.56
N LYS A 136 -0.24 5.44 -4.74
CA LYS A 136 -0.88 5.22 -6.05
C LYS A 136 -1.76 6.39 -6.46
N ASN A 137 -2.11 6.45 -7.74
CA ASN A 137 -3.21 7.29 -8.20
C ASN A 137 -4.47 7.02 -7.35
N GLU A 138 -5.19 8.09 -7.00
CA GLU A 138 -6.31 7.98 -6.05
C GLU A 138 -7.48 7.14 -6.58
N GLU A 139 -7.77 7.21 -7.87
CA GLU A 139 -8.84 6.42 -8.51
C GLU A 139 -8.51 4.93 -8.46
N LEU A 140 -7.28 4.56 -8.83
CA LEU A 140 -6.80 3.19 -8.74
C LEU A 140 -6.82 2.68 -7.29
N LEU A 141 -6.36 3.50 -6.33
CA LEU A 141 -6.37 3.14 -4.93
C LEU A 141 -7.79 2.88 -4.42
N ARG A 142 -8.76 3.72 -4.80
CA ARG A 142 -10.17 3.52 -4.43
C ARG A 142 -10.75 2.23 -5.01
N LYS A 143 -10.42 1.92 -6.26
CA LYS A 143 -10.82 0.67 -6.91
C LYS A 143 -10.26 -0.54 -6.15
N GLU A 144 -8.97 -0.55 -5.85
CA GLU A 144 -8.33 -1.65 -5.09
C GLU A 144 -8.95 -1.83 -3.69
N VAL A 145 -9.19 -0.73 -2.97
CA VAL A 145 -9.80 -0.77 -1.64
C VAL A 145 -11.23 -1.32 -1.68
N PHE A 146 -11.98 -1.01 -2.75
CA PHE A 146 -13.30 -1.57 -2.97
C PHE A 146 -13.24 -3.07 -3.28
N GLU A 147 -12.38 -3.48 -4.21
CA GLU A 147 -12.16 -4.89 -4.58
C GLU A 147 -11.65 -5.73 -3.40
N ALA A 148 -10.82 -5.14 -2.53
CA ALA A 148 -10.38 -5.76 -1.28
C ALA A 148 -11.51 -5.91 -0.23
N GLY A 149 -12.67 -5.31 -0.44
CA GLY A 149 -13.77 -5.31 0.53
C GLY A 149 -13.45 -4.56 1.82
N LEU A 150 -12.59 -3.51 1.75
CA LEU A 150 -12.13 -2.75 2.90
C LEU A 150 -12.64 -1.30 2.94
N ILE A 151 -13.39 -0.86 1.92
CA ILE A 151 -13.82 0.55 1.76
C ILE A 151 -14.60 1.09 2.96
N GLN A 152 -15.41 0.25 3.62
CA GLN A 152 -16.24 0.63 4.78
C GLN A 152 -15.43 0.98 6.03
N TYR A 153 -14.16 0.64 6.08
CA TYR A 153 -13.30 0.94 7.23
C TYR A 153 -12.69 2.34 7.16
N PHE A 154 -12.64 2.94 5.98
CA PHE A 154 -11.96 4.22 5.79
C PHE A 154 -12.94 5.39 5.70
N ASN A 155 -12.66 6.44 6.48
CA ASN A 155 -13.39 7.70 6.39
C ASN A 155 -12.94 8.52 5.18
N ARG A 156 -11.67 8.33 4.74
CA ARG A 156 -11.09 8.93 3.55
C ARG A 156 -10.06 8.00 2.93
N ILE A 157 -9.96 8.09 1.62
CA ILE A 157 -8.93 7.41 0.82
C ILE A 157 -8.23 8.51 0.03
N ILE A 158 -6.93 8.65 0.24
CA ILE A 158 -6.08 9.67 -0.36
C ILE A 158 -4.97 8.98 -1.14
N GLY A 159 -4.97 9.18 -2.42
CA GLY A 159 -3.91 8.75 -3.33
C GLY A 159 -3.10 9.93 -3.86
N ASN A 160 -2.18 9.63 -4.76
CA ASN A 160 -1.44 10.63 -5.49
C ASN A 160 -2.35 11.34 -6.50
N THR A 161 -2.13 12.64 -6.66
CA THR A 161 -2.79 13.50 -7.62
C THR A 161 -1.76 14.09 -8.60
N VAL A 162 -2.24 14.90 -9.54
CA VAL A 162 -1.36 15.64 -10.47
C VAL A 162 -0.43 16.66 -9.76
N HIS A 163 -0.74 17.03 -8.52
CA HIS A 163 0.08 17.91 -7.70
C HIS A 163 1.12 17.11 -6.93
N ALA A 164 2.27 16.87 -7.54
CA ALA A 164 3.32 16.02 -6.99
C ALA A 164 3.84 16.48 -5.61
N ASP A 165 3.84 17.77 -5.34
CA ASP A 165 4.29 18.36 -4.07
C ASP A 165 3.38 18.02 -2.88
N ALA A 166 2.14 17.59 -3.13
CA ALA A 166 1.17 17.16 -2.13
C ALA A 166 0.98 15.63 -2.05
N ASN A 167 1.83 14.87 -2.74
CA ASN A 167 1.82 13.41 -2.76
C ASN A 167 2.89 12.83 -1.82
N LYS A 168 2.72 11.56 -1.39
CA LYS A 168 3.79 10.83 -0.68
C LYS A 168 5.09 10.84 -1.51
N PRO A 169 6.25 11.09 -0.90
CA PRO A 169 6.53 11.22 0.53
C PRO A 169 6.48 12.66 1.09
N SER A 170 5.85 13.61 0.40
CA SER A 170 5.74 14.97 0.93
C SER A 170 4.88 15.01 2.20
N PRO A 171 5.32 15.74 3.27
CA PRO A 171 4.51 15.91 4.47
C PRO A 171 3.16 16.60 4.21
N LYS A 172 3.01 17.36 3.12
CA LYS A 172 1.71 17.94 2.71
C LYS A 172 0.63 16.89 2.42
N ALA A 173 1.02 15.63 2.14
CA ALA A 173 0.06 14.55 1.99
C ALA A 173 -0.73 14.29 3.29
N PHE A 174 -0.12 14.47 4.46
CA PHE A 174 -0.82 14.40 5.74
C PHE A 174 -1.83 15.53 5.90
N ASP A 175 -1.51 16.76 5.48
CA ASP A 175 -2.44 17.89 5.56
C ASP A 175 -3.71 17.59 4.75
N ARG A 176 -3.57 16.98 3.56
CA ARG A 176 -4.70 16.47 2.78
C ARG A 176 -5.47 15.38 3.51
N ALA A 177 -4.77 14.48 4.20
CA ALA A 177 -5.39 13.37 4.90
C ALA A 177 -6.24 13.82 6.09
N VAL A 178 -5.82 14.87 6.81
CA VAL A 178 -6.44 15.31 8.07
C VAL A 178 -7.26 16.59 7.98
N VAL A 179 -7.37 17.22 6.79
CA VAL A 179 -7.95 18.57 6.62
C VAL A 179 -9.31 18.79 7.32
N ASN A 180 -10.13 17.75 7.43
CA ASN A 180 -11.48 17.83 8.01
C ASN A 180 -11.56 17.36 9.47
N TYR A 181 -10.45 17.07 10.14
CA TYR A 181 -10.47 16.41 11.45
C TYR A 181 -9.99 17.28 12.61
N HIS A 182 -9.73 18.57 12.37
CA HIS A 182 -9.32 19.56 13.39
C HIS A 182 -8.17 19.06 14.28
N ILE A 183 -7.12 18.52 13.65
CA ILE A 183 -5.92 18.04 14.35
C ILE A 183 -5.06 19.24 14.75
N SER A 184 -5.10 19.61 16.04
CA SER A 184 -4.25 20.68 16.60
C SER A 184 -2.88 20.15 17.04
N ASP A 185 -2.84 18.90 17.49
CA ASP A 185 -1.60 18.20 17.91
C ASP A 185 -1.30 17.08 16.92
N LYS A 186 -0.26 17.26 16.10
CA LYS A 186 0.16 16.31 15.09
C LYS A 186 0.62 14.97 15.67
N SER A 187 1.18 14.97 16.90
CA SER A 187 1.58 13.75 17.60
C SER A 187 0.42 12.85 17.99
N SER A 188 -0.81 13.39 18.00
CA SER A 188 -2.04 12.63 18.19
C SER A 188 -2.51 11.86 16.95
N VAL A 189 -1.82 12.01 15.80
CA VAL A 189 -2.05 11.21 14.60
C VAL A 189 -1.10 10.01 14.62
N CYS A 190 -1.66 8.82 14.44
CA CYS A 190 -0.87 7.60 14.27
C CYS A 190 -0.79 7.25 12.78
N TYR A 191 0.43 7.17 12.24
CA TYR A 191 0.67 6.67 10.90
C TYR A 191 1.17 5.23 10.96
N ILE A 192 0.56 4.33 10.20
CA ILE A 192 0.86 2.91 10.19
C ILE A 192 1.32 2.52 8.78
N GLY A 193 2.56 2.03 8.66
CA GLY A 193 3.18 1.57 7.44
C GLY A 193 4.05 0.35 7.68
N ASP A 194 4.62 -0.23 6.62
CA ASP A 194 5.44 -1.46 6.69
C ASP A 194 6.95 -1.18 6.68
N ASN A 195 7.36 -0.05 6.11
CA ASN A 195 8.77 0.23 5.89
C ASN A 195 9.40 1.10 6.99
N PRO A 196 10.36 0.55 7.80
CA PRO A 196 10.95 1.28 8.92
C PRO A 196 11.66 2.58 8.53
N GLN A 197 12.31 2.62 7.35
CA GLN A 197 13.02 3.82 6.91
C GLN A 197 12.06 4.84 6.27
N LYS A 198 11.24 4.40 5.31
CA LYS A 198 10.39 5.31 4.51
C LYS A 198 9.19 5.83 5.31
N ASP A 199 8.46 4.92 5.95
CA ASP A 199 7.20 5.28 6.62
C ASP A 199 7.46 6.01 7.94
N MET A 200 8.49 5.62 8.68
CA MET A 200 8.83 6.33 9.92
C MET A 200 9.40 7.72 9.64
N ALA A 201 10.28 7.87 8.65
CA ALA A 201 10.76 9.18 8.23
C ALA A 201 9.62 10.06 7.70
N PHE A 202 8.69 9.50 6.95
CA PHE A 202 7.51 10.19 6.44
C PHE A 202 6.60 10.67 7.58
N ALA A 203 6.27 9.81 8.54
CA ALA A 203 5.49 10.18 9.72
C ALA A 203 6.16 11.30 10.52
N GLN A 204 7.46 11.15 10.80
CA GLN A 204 8.25 12.11 11.54
C GLN A 204 8.34 13.47 10.84
N SER A 205 8.43 13.49 9.51
CA SER A 205 8.54 14.74 8.73
C SER A 205 7.34 15.66 8.93
N TRP A 206 6.17 15.11 9.24
CA TRP A 206 4.97 15.88 9.55
C TRP A 206 4.73 16.08 11.05
N GLY A 207 5.33 15.26 11.91
CA GLY A 207 5.15 15.25 13.37
C GLY A 207 4.13 14.21 13.86
N ALA A 208 3.76 13.23 13.02
CA ALA A 208 2.91 12.11 13.41
C ALA A 208 3.70 11.05 14.18
N THR A 209 2.99 10.24 14.99
CA THR A 209 3.55 9.04 15.61
C THR A 209 3.53 7.89 14.61
N GLY A 210 4.72 7.40 14.21
CA GLY A 210 4.85 6.28 13.29
C GLY A 210 4.76 4.92 13.99
N PHE A 211 4.19 3.92 13.31
CA PHE A 211 4.12 2.54 13.76
C PHE A 211 4.37 1.58 12.60
N ILE A 212 5.23 0.57 12.81
CA ILE A 212 5.49 -0.47 11.82
C ILE A 212 4.55 -1.65 12.01
N LEU A 213 3.82 -1.94 10.94
CA LEU A 213 2.88 -3.05 10.84
C LEU A 213 3.35 -4.00 9.73
N THR A 214 3.73 -5.20 10.11
CA THR A 214 4.12 -6.26 9.17
C THR A 214 3.00 -7.30 9.06
N PRO A 215 2.98 -8.14 8.02
CA PRO A 215 2.02 -9.24 7.89
C PRO A 215 2.01 -10.17 9.10
N GLU A 216 3.19 -10.44 9.71
CA GLU A 216 3.31 -11.26 10.91
C GLU A 216 2.60 -10.61 12.09
N LYS A 217 2.82 -9.29 12.29
CA LYS A 217 2.13 -8.54 13.36
C LYS A 217 0.62 -8.47 13.15
N LEU A 218 0.16 -8.38 11.90
CA LEU A 218 -1.27 -8.45 11.60
C LEU A 218 -1.86 -9.79 12.03
N ARG A 219 -1.22 -10.90 11.68
CA ARG A 219 -1.65 -12.25 12.10
C ARG A 219 -1.64 -12.41 13.62
N GLU A 220 -0.59 -11.96 14.30
CA GLU A 220 -0.52 -11.97 15.76
C GLU A 220 -1.67 -11.17 16.39
N ILE A 221 -1.94 -9.95 15.88
CA ILE A 221 -3.03 -9.13 16.39
C ILE A 221 -4.38 -9.82 16.20
N ALA A 222 -4.63 -10.39 15.02
CA ALA A 222 -5.88 -11.08 14.72
C ALA A 222 -6.15 -12.26 15.68
N GLN A 223 -5.12 -12.98 16.08
CA GLN A 223 -5.22 -14.09 17.04
C GLN A 223 -5.66 -13.63 18.44
N PHE A 224 -5.30 -12.39 18.83
CA PHE A 224 -5.65 -11.83 20.14
C PHE A 224 -6.94 -11.00 20.15
N LEU A 225 -7.57 -10.77 18.97
CA LEU A 225 -8.82 -10.03 18.90
C LEU A 225 -9.98 -10.87 19.45
N PRO A 226 -10.84 -10.31 20.32
CA PRO A 226 -12.00 -11.04 20.82
C PRO A 226 -12.88 -11.54 19.68
N GLN A 227 -13.24 -12.81 19.67
CA GLN A 227 -14.13 -13.41 18.66
C GLN A 227 -15.50 -12.71 18.58
N GLN A 228 -15.91 -12.00 19.63
CA GLN A 228 -17.14 -11.18 19.68
C GLN A 228 -17.12 -9.99 18.70
N VAL A 229 -15.96 -9.62 18.15
CA VAL A 229 -15.84 -8.54 17.16
C VAL A 229 -16.34 -8.99 15.78
N SER A 230 -16.34 -10.27 15.48
CA SER A 230 -16.72 -10.82 14.18
C SER A 230 -18.20 -10.68 13.82
N HIS A 231 -19.08 -10.39 14.78
CA HIS A 231 -20.53 -10.38 14.59
C HIS A 231 -21.21 -8.99 14.66
N LYS A 232 -20.45 -7.91 14.94
CA LYS A 232 -21.01 -6.56 14.89
C LYS A 232 -20.94 -5.99 13.49
N THR A 233 -22.10 -5.82 12.87
CA THR A 233 -22.21 -5.15 11.56
C THR A 233 -21.83 -3.68 11.69
N ILE A 234 -20.88 -3.22 10.88
CA ILE A 234 -20.57 -1.80 10.76
C ILE A 234 -21.59 -1.20 9.80
N PRO A 235 -22.37 -0.16 10.19
CA PRO A 235 -23.26 0.49 9.24
C PRO A 235 -22.45 1.10 8.10
N PHE A 236 -22.90 0.85 6.88
CA PHE A 236 -22.33 1.42 5.67
C PHE A 236 -22.57 2.92 5.66
N VAL A 237 -21.60 3.69 6.13
CA VAL A 237 -21.60 5.15 5.94
C VAL A 237 -21.03 5.38 4.56
N ALA A 238 -21.91 5.73 3.60
CA ALA A 238 -21.52 6.01 2.24
C ALA A 238 -20.42 7.08 2.21
N CYS A 239 -19.22 6.69 1.79
CA CYS A 239 -18.08 7.58 1.56
C CYS A 239 -18.27 8.34 0.24
N LEU A 240 -19.48 8.88 0.00
CA LEU A 240 -19.90 9.56 -1.23
C LEU A 240 -20.11 11.06 -1.00
N SER A 241 -19.19 11.73 -0.35
CA SER A 241 -19.12 13.19 -0.49
C SER A 241 -18.01 13.54 -1.48
N THR A 242 -18.34 13.54 -2.76
CA THR A 242 -17.63 14.37 -3.75
C THR A 242 -17.80 15.82 -3.31
N PRO A 243 -16.73 16.61 -3.16
CA PRO A 243 -16.89 18.05 -3.05
C PRO A 243 -17.41 18.54 -4.42
N HIS A 244 -18.63 19.09 -4.46
CA HIS A 244 -19.05 19.94 -5.56
C HIS A 244 -18.06 21.10 -5.62
N ILE A 245 -17.23 21.11 -6.64
CA ILE A 245 -16.50 22.29 -7.06
C ILE A 245 -17.53 23.13 -7.80
N ASN A 246 -18.17 24.06 -7.10
CA ASN A 246 -18.84 25.16 -7.74
C ASN A 246 -17.78 26.17 -8.18
N GLY A 247 -17.90 26.60 -9.45
CA GLY A 247 -17.11 27.41 -10.34
C GLY A 247 -16.31 28.60 -9.81
#